data_0e3b4346daff79eb669966d34f329f0e
#
_entry.id   0e3b4346daff79eb669966d34f329f0e
#
_cell.length_a   1.000
_cell.length_b   1.000
_cell.length_c   1.000
_cell.angle_alpha   90.00
_cell.angle_beta   90.00
_cell.angle_gamma   90.00
#
_symmetry.space_group_name_H-M   'P 1'
#
loop_
_entity.id
_entity.type
_entity.pdbx_description
1 polymer ?
#
loop_
_entity_poly.entity_id
_entity_poly.type
_entity_poly.pdbx_seq_one_letter_code
_entity_poly.pdbx_strand_id
1 'polypeptide(L)'
;MKIIKYSPLFLASSIYLTGCSDSETQANQVNEQLTKSADEISKPVVYQVFTRLFGNTQTVNVPWGTKERNGVGKFADFNDAALQGIKDLGTTHVWYTGVLHHALVGDYSQYGIKQDDPDVVKGRAGSPYAIKDYYDVNPDLAVNPERRLVEFSALIERTHQHGMKVVIDIVPNHVARNYHSIARPAGVKDFGEQDDTSKEYARDNNFYYVPGQSFQVPSSEQYQVLGGDAHPLADGLFNESPAKWTGNGARAAKPDINDWYETVKVNYGVKPDGSYDFPTLPASFATKDARAHYEFWQDKNLPNSWYKFRDIALFWLDKGVDGFRYDMAEMVPVEFWSFLNSAIKMQNPNAFLLAEVYNPKMYRGYIHQGKMDYLYDKVGFYDTLKAIMQNKQAASTIFDAQQQVADIEQHMLHFLENHDEQRIASPDFAGNALWGKPAMVVSTLISRSPSLLYFGQDVGEDGSENAGFGTPTRTSIFDYIGVPAHQAWMNNGQFDGANLTPEQASLQKYYKAIMALNNLPAVVGGDMHALNVQGSDRVVAFSRSLGRQVILVLSNFSEQQQTITINLNSQTTANIGANSALHDLLETHSGVLVSNNDQGASFTLTLNALSSAVLTNKVNNEQ
;
A
#
# COMPACT_ATOMS: atom_id res chain seq x y z
N MET A 1 -12.16 -65.84 -19.88
CA MET A 1 -13.48 -66.35 -20.31
C MET A 1 -14.18 -65.21 -21.03
N LYS A 2 -14.33 -65.38 -22.37
CA LYS A 2 -15.26 -64.76 -23.35
C LYS A 2 -15.60 -63.30 -23.22
N ILE A 3 -15.06 -62.39 -24.09
CA ILE A 3 -15.49 -62.03 -25.46
C ILE A 3 -17.00 -61.70 -25.53
N ILE A 4 -17.30 -60.45 -25.97
CA ILE A 4 -18.07 -60.17 -27.20
C ILE A 4 -18.04 -58.64 -27.50
N LYS A 5 -17.62 -58.37 -28.76
CA LYS A 5 -17.69 -57.09 -29.51
C LYS A 5 -19.15 -56.81 -29.92
N TYR A 6 -19.45 -55.53 -30.24
CA TYR A 6 -20.15 -55.11 -31.46
C TYR A 6 -20.08 -53.57 -31.64
N SER A 7 -19.53 -53.15 -32.78
CA SER A 7 -19.84 -51.90 -33.49
C SER A 7 -20.99 -52.14 -34.48
N PRO A 8 -21.67 -51.08 -34.92
CA PRO A 8 -21.57 -50.78 -36.34
C PRO A 8 -21.43 -49.30 -36.71
N LEU A 9 -20.75 -49.10 -37.83
CA LEU A 9 -20.70 -47.94 -38.74
C LEU A 9 -22.09 -47.52 -39.19
N PHE A 10 -22.27 -46.19 -39.44
CA PHE A 10 -23.03 -45.68 -40.60
C PHE A 10 -22.48 -44.34 -41.12
N LEU A 11 -22.59 -44.18 -42.41
CA LEU A 11 -21.97 -43.35 -43.40
C LEU A 11 -22.31 -41.85 -43.35
N ALA A 12 -21.43 -41.12 -43.97
CA ALA A 12 -21.38 -39.71 -44.28
C ALA A 12 -22.58 -39.12 -45.05
N SER A 13 -22.82 -37.85 -44.84
CA SER A 13 -23.24 -36.91 -45.92
C SER A 13 -22.73 -35.50 -45.63
N SER A 14 -21.87 -35.03 -46.52
CA SER A 14 -21.34 -33.68 -46.57
C SER A 14 -22.39 -32.73 -47.10
N ILE A 15 -22.62 -31.62 -46.42
CA ILE A 15 -23.20 -30.40 -47.01
C ILE A 15 -22.31 -29.21 -46.60
N TYR A 16 -21.70 -28.62 -47.63
CA TYR A 16 -21.03 -27.32 -47.51
C TYR A 16 -22.07 -26.21 -47.39
N LEU A 17 -21.96 -25.38 -46.37
CA LEU A 17 -22.50 -24.02 -46.35
C LEU A 17 -21.46 -23.10 -45.76
N THR A 18 -20.95 -22.24 -46.62
CA THR A 18 -20.08 -21.11 -46.38
C THR A 18 -20.87 -19.94 -45.77
N GLY A 19 -20.28 -19.28 -44.78
CA GLY A 19 -20.51 -17.86 -44.51
C GLY A 19 -21.11 -17.50 -43.15
N CYS A 20 -20.43 -16.59 -42.48
CA CYS A 20 -20.76 -15.85 -41.24
C CYS A 20 -20.34 -16.50 -39.92
N SER A 21 -19.10 -16.24 -39.47
CA SER A 21 -18.62 -16.61 -38.15
C SER A 21 -17.74 -15.55 -37.43
N ASP A 22 -17.96 -14.24 -37.68
CA ASP A 22 -17.19 -13.22 -36.94
C ASP A 22 -18.01 -12.36 -35.98
N SER A 23 -19.35 -12.45 -36.01
CA SER A 23 -20.21 -11.68 -35.07
C SER A 23 -20.61 -12.42 -33.80
N GLU A 24 -20.61 -13.76 -33.80
CA GLU A 24 -20.97 -14.56 -32.61
C GLU A 24 -19.81 -14.69 -31.61
N THR A 25 -18.57 -14.66 -32.09
CA THR A 25 -17.39 -14.76 -31.20
C THR A 25 -17.17 -13.48 -30.40
N GLN A 26 -17.46 -12.30 -30.95
CA GLN A 26 -17.42 -11.04 -30.22
C GLN A 26 -18.59 -10.88 -29.23
N ALA A 27 -19.78 -11.35 -29.60
CA ALA A 27 -20.94 -11.32 -28.71
C ALA A 27 -20.79 -12.27 -27.51
N ASN A 28 -20.14 -13.43 -27.69
CA ASN A 28 -19.88 -14.36 -26.60
C ASN A 28 -18.76 -13.88 -25.67
N GLN A 29 -17.72 -13.20 -26.17
CA GLN A 29 -16.69 -12.58 -25.30
C GLN A 29 -17.24 -11.42 -24.49
N VAL A 30 -18.15 -10.62 -25.04
CA VAL A 30 -18.84 -9.54 -24.31
C VAL A 30 -19.83 -10.10 -23.28
N ASN A 31 -20.51 -11.22 -23.57
CA ASN A 31 -21.39 -11.87 -22.60
C ASN A 31 -20.65 -12.61 -21.50
N GLU A 32 -19.48 -13.22 -21.76
CA GLU A 32 -18.64 -13.79 -20.69
C GLU A 32 -18.06 -12.72 -19.76
N GLN A 33 -17.82 -11.49 -20.25
CA GLN A 33 -17.45 -10.38 -19.38
C GLN A 33 -18.62 -9.81 -18.56
N LEU A 34 -19.85 -10.02 -18.96
CA LEU A 34 -21.05 -9.54 -18.25
C LEU A 34 -21.60 -10.54 -17.21
N THR A 35 -21.06 -11.77 -17.16
CA THR A 35 -21.47 -12.80 -16.18
C THR A 35 -20.48 -12.98 -15.03
N LYS A 36 -19.44 -12.13 -14.92
CA LYS A 36 -18.63 -12.07 -13.69
C LYS A 36 -19.52 -11.57 -12.55
N SER A 37 -19.50 -12.29 -11.43
CA SER A 37 -20.27 -11.93 -10.24
C SER A 37 -19.93 -10.50 -9.78
N ALA A 38 -20.84 -9.81 -9.14
CA ALA A 38 -20.64 -8.44 -8.64
C ALA A 38 -19.41 -8.31 -7.72
N ASP A 39 -18.96 -9.41 -7.11
CA ASP A 39 -17.75 -9.50 -6.28
C ASP A 39 -16.43 -9.47 -7.11
N GLU A 40 -16.50 -9.70 -8.43
CA GLU A 40 -15.33 -9.66 -9.32
C GLU A 40 -15.04 -8.27 -9.94
N ILE A 41 -15.90 -7.27 -9.70
CA ILE A 41 -15.78 -5.93 -10.32
C ILE A 41 -15.71 -4.86 -9.24
N SER A 42 -14.77 -4.97 -8.31
CA SER A 42 -14.49 -3.88 -7.38
C SER A 42 -13.01 -3.49 -7.43
N LYS A 43 -12.74 -2.19 -7.26
CA LYS A 43 -11.36 -1.72 -7.07
C LYS A 43 -10.89 -2.17 -5.70
N PRO A 44 -9.63 -2.66 -5.56
CA PRO A 44 -9.08 -2.93 -4.24
C PRO A 44 -9.09 -1.67 -3.36
N VAL A 45 -9.54 -1.84 -2.13
CA VAL A 45 -9.41 -0.84 -1.07
C VAL A 45 -8.49 -1.42 -0.01
N VAL A 46 -7.32 -0.80 0.14
CA VAL A 46 -6.32 -1.20 1.13
C VAL A 46 -6.50 -0.34 2.37
N TYR A 47 -6.67 -0.96 3.53
CA TYR A 47 -6.62 -0.28 4.82
C TYR A 47 -5.28 -0.60 5.48
N GLN A 48 -4.38 0.38 5.54
CA GLN A 48 -3.10 0.24 6.21
C GLN A 48 -3.28 0.48 7.70
N VAL A 49 -2.90 -0.49 8.52
CA VAL A 49 -2.83 -0.34 9.98
C VAL A 49 -1.38 -0.37 10.44
N PHE A 50 -1.00 0.54 11.33
CA PHE A 50 0.22 0.38 12.09
C PHE A 50 -0.08 -0.49 13.30
N THR A 51 0.23 -1.78 13.19
CA THR A 51 -0.29 -2.85 14.06
C THR A 51 -0.04 -2.57 15.54
N ARG A 52 1.15 -2.06 15.89
CA ARG A 52 1.56 -1.69 17.25
C ARG A 52 0.72 -0.56 17.85
N LEU A 53 0.16 0.34 17.02
CA LEU A 53 -0.54 1.52 17.49
C LEU A 53 -2.06 1.35 17.48
N PHE A 54 -2.59 0.49 16.61
CA PHE A 54 -4.03 0.37 16.34
C PHE A 54 -4.86 0.06 17.59
N GLY A 55 -4.45 -0.93 18.40
CA GLY A 55 -5.18 -1.35 19.61
C GLY A 55 -4.71 -0.67 20.90
N ASN A 56 -3.78 0.29 20.81
CA ASN A 56 -3.24 0.95 21.99
C ASN A 56 -4.27 1.85 22.67
N THR A 57 -4.65 1.52 23.91
CA THR A 57 -5.62 2.28 24.72
C THR A 57 -4.99 3.33 25.62
N GLN A 58 -3.66 3.36 25.75
CA GLN A 58 -2.98 4.33 26.62
C GLN A 58 -3.00 5.72 25.97
N THR A 59 -3.49 6.71 26.70
CA THR A 59 -3.59 8.11 26.26
C THR A 59 -2.44 8.98 26.70
N VAL A 60 -1.48 8.42 27.45
CA VAL A 60 -0.28 9.12 27.92
C VAL A 60 0.82 8.97 26.88
N ASN A 61 1.22 10.07 26.26
CA ASN A 61 2.30 10.11 25.28
C ASN A 61 3.50 10.85 25.89
N VAL A 62 4.44 10.09 26.45
CA VAL A 62 5.70 10.64 26.96
C VAL A 62 6.77 10.44 25.89
N PRO A 63 7.46 11.52 25.46
CA PRO A 63 8.58 11.37 24.54
C PRO A 63 9.57 10.31 25.04
N TRP A 64 9.97 9.40 24.16
CA TRP A 64 10.83 8.26 24.49
C TRP A 64 10.26 7.31 25.55
N GLY A 65 8.93 7.29 25.75
CA GLY A 65 8.27 6.44 26.73
C GLY A 65 8.39 4.95 26.40
N THR A 66 8.47 4.13 27.45
CA THR A 66 8.47 2.66 27.30
C THR A 66 7.06 2.16 26.92
N LYS A 67 6.96 0.91 26.45
CA LYS A 67 5.66 0.28 26.15
C LYS A 67 4.75 0.15 27.37
N GLU A 68 5.31 0.01 28.55
CA GLU A 68 4.56 -0.06 29.83
C GLU A 68 3.91 1.30 30.15
N ARG A 69 4.54 2.39 29.71
CA ARG A 69 4.06 3.76 29.96
C ARG A 69 3.13 4.26 28.86
N ASN A 70 3.54 4.13 27.60
CA ASN A 70 2.83 4.66 26.45
C ASN A 70 1.87 3.65 25.81
N GLY A 71 1.95 2.38 26.21
CA GLY A 71 1.11 1.30 25.70
C GLY A 71 1.57 0.72 24.36
N VAL A 72 0.97 -0.39 24.01
CA VAL A 72 1.20 -1.09 22.73
C VAL A 72 -0.04 -1.92 22.38
N GLY A 73 -0.51 -1.83 21.13
CA GLY A 73 -1.59 -2.66 20.61
C GLY A 73 -1.17 -4.12 20.38
N LYS A 74 -2.15 -4.99 20.31
CA LYS A 74 -1.99 -6.44 20.23
C LYS A 74 -2.74 -7.02 19.03
N PHE A 75 -2.33 -8.19 18.55
CA PHE A 75 -3.09 -8.96 17.55
C PHE A 75 -4.53 -9.24 17.99
N ALA A 76 -4.74 -9.39 19.29
CA ALA A 76 -6.04 -9.65 19.88
C ALA A 76 -6.99 -8.44 19.82
N ASP A 77 -6.46 -7.22 19.70
CA ASP A 77 -7.26 -5.99 19.63
C ASP A 77 -8.03 -5.86 18.30
N PHE A 78 -7.59 -6.58 17.26
CA PHE A 78 -8.33 -6.74 16.01
C PHE A 78 -9.47 -7.75 16.22
N ASN A 79 -10.40 -7.42 17.10
CA ASN A 79 -11.61 -8.21 17.35
C ASN A 79 -12.66 -8.03 16.24
N ASP A 80 -13.80 -8.71 16.35
CA ASP A 80 -14.86 -8.65 15.34
C ASP A 80 -15.39 -7.23 15.13
N ALA A 81 -15.52 -6.44 16.19
CA ALA A 81 -15.99 -5.05 16.07
C ALA A 81 -14.97 -4.17 15.33
N ALA A 82 -13.68 -4.32 15.61
CA ALA A 82 -12.60 -3.64 14.91
C ALA A 82 -12.59 -3.99 13.42
N LEU A 83 -12.60 -5.28 13.09
CA LEU A 83 -12.57 -5.76 11.71
C LEU A 83 -13.85 -5.38 10.95
N GLN A 84 -15.01 -5.39 11.60
CA GLN A 84 -16.24 -4.90 10.98
C GLN A 84 -16.16 -3.40 10.70
N GLY A 85 -15.65 -2.59 11.62
CA GLY A 85 -15.46 -1.16 11.41
C GLY A 85 -14.52 -0.84 10.24
N ILE A 86 -13.45 -1.62 10.08
CA ILE A 86 -12.55 -1.55 8.92
C ILE A 86 -13.29 -1.98 7.64
N LYS A 87 -14.07 -3.06 7.68
CA LYS A 87 -14.87 -3.53 6.54
C LYS A 87 -15.90 -2.51 6.09
N ASP A 88 -16.52 -1.79 7.00
CA ASP A 88 -17.54 -0.76 6.74
C ASP A 88 -16.98 0.45 5.94
N LEU A 89 -15.66 0.60 5.88
CA LEU A 89 -14.95 1.54 5.00
C LEU A 89 -14.76 0.99 3.57
N GLY A 90 -15.43 -0.13 3.23
CA GLY A 90 -15.29 -0.76 1.91
C GLY A 90 -13.98 -1.52 1.72
N THR A 91 -13.26 -1.80 2.81
CA THR A 91 -11.93 -2.45 2.78
C THR A 91 -12.01 -3.85 2.21
N THR A 92 -11.10 -4.16 1.29
CA THR A 92 -10.90 -5.49 0.71
C THR A 92 -9.61 -6.15 1.19
N HIS A 93 -8.60 -5.34 1.54
CA HIS A 93 -7.28 -5.79 1.98
C HIS A 93 -6.85 -5.00 3.21
N VAL A 94 -6.44 -5.69 4.27
CA VAL A 94 -5.82 -5.07 5.43
C VAL A 94 -4.31 -5.27 5.33
N TRP A 95 -3.58 -4.17 5.26
CA TRP A 95 -2.11 -4.19 5.30
C TRP A 95 -1.66 -3.96 6.75
N TYR A 96 -1.22 -5.03 7.38
CA TYR A 96 -0.68 -5.02 8.75
C TYR A 96 0.79 -4.63 8.73
N THR A 97 1.09 -3.33 8.89
CA THR A 97 2.46 -2.79 8.95
C THR A 97 3.11 -3.12 10.29
N GLY A 98 4.38 -3.52 10.24
CA GLY A 98 5.21 -3.77 11.42
C GLY A 98 4.96 -5.10 12.13
N VAL A 99 4.40 -6.08 11.41
CA VAL A 99 4.13 -7.42 11.97
C VAL A 99 5.40 -8.25 12.12
N LEU A 100 6.29 -8.24 11.12
CA LEU A 100 7.51 -9.04 11.17
C LEU A 100 8.41 -8.65 12.33
N HIS A 101 9.13 -9.63 12.88
CA HIS A 101 10.04 -9.38 14.00
C HIS A 101 11.21 -8.50 13.56
N HIS A 102 11.21 -7.27 14.03
CA HIS A 102 12.25 -6.27 13.79
C HIS A 102 13.04 -5.97 15.08
N ALA A 103 14.19 -5.32 14.95
CA ALA A 103 15.00 -4.91 16.09
C ALA A 103 14.25 -3.90 16.98
N LEU A 104 14.22 -4.13 18.29
CA LEU A 104 13.55 -3.30 19.30
C LEU A 104 14.27 -3.36 20.65
N VAL A 105 14.06 -2.38 21.51
CA VAL A 105 14.79 -2.28 22.80
C VAL A 105 14.23 -3.20 23.89
N GLY A 106 13.01 -3.72 23.72
CA GLY A 106 12.37 -4.60 24.71
C GLY A 106 13.18 -5.88 24.98
N ASP A 107 13.20 -6.32 26.25
CA ASP A 107 13.85 -7.57 26.62
C ASP A 107 12.89 -8.76 26.52
N TYR A 108 13.19 -9.67 25.62
CA TYR A 108 12.47 -10.93 25.37
C TYR A 108 13.38 -12.16 25.52
N SER A 109 14.50 -12.02 26.23
CA SER A 109 15.48 -13.10 26.43
C SER A 109 14.89 -14.36 27.07
N GLN A 110 13.87 -14.22 27.91
CA GLN A 110 13.11 -15.34 28.50
C GLN A 110 12.39 -16.22 27.47
N TYR A 111 12.17 -15.68 26.24
CA TYR A 111 11.57 -16.39 25.11
C TYR A 111 12.61 -16.81 24.07
N GLY A 112 13.91 -16.78 24.42
CA GLY A 112 15.01 -17.13 23.53
C GLY A 112 15.37 -16.07 22.50
N ILE A 113 14.76 -14.88 22.57
CA ILE A 113 15.03 -13.74 21.70
C ILE A 113 16.20 -12.94 22.29
N LYS A 114 17.32 -12.87 21.55
CA LYS A 114 18.46 -12.05 21.97
C LYS A 114 18.05 -10.57 21.99
N GLN A 115 18.38 -9.89 23.11
CA GLN A 115 18.14 -8.45 23.25
C GLN A 115 18.92 -7.68 22.19
N ASP A 116 18.28 -6.67 21.60
CA ASP A 116 18.92 -5.78 20.64
C ASP A 116 19.66 -4.65 21.37
N ASP A 117 20.69 -4.17 20.69
CA ASP A 117 21.54 -3.10 21.19
C ASP A 117 20.92 -1.74 20.80
N PRO A 118 20.57 -0.88 21.78
CA PRO A 118 19.95 0.41 21.49
C PRO A 118 20.80 1.34 20.62
N ASP A 119 22.12 1.15 20.58
CA ASP A 119 23.02 1.95 19.75
C ASP A 119 22.81 1.72 18.24
N VAL A 120 22.11 0.64 17.87
CA VAL A 120 21.72 0.32 16.50
C VAL A 120 20.22 0.06 16.35
N VAL A 121 19.38 0.71 17.18
CA VAL A 121 17.92 0.69 17.11
C VAL A 121 17.40 2.14 17.09
N LYS A 122 16.53 2.47 16.16
CA LYS A 122 15.87 3.78 16.09
C LYS A 122 14.64 3.82 16.98
N GLY A 123 14.57 4.80 17.90
CA GLY A 123 13.51 4.86 18.91
C GLY A 123 13.56 3.70 19.90
N ARG A 124 12.51 3.51 20.71
CA ARG A 124 12.41 2.36 21.63
C ARG A 124 11.73 1.15 21.01
N ALA A 125 10.76 1.40 20.18
CA ALA A 125 9.99 0.36 19.51
C ALA A 125 10.67 -0.18 18.26
N GLY A 126 11.76 0.45 17.82
CA GLY A 126 12.52 0.10 16.64
C GLY A 126 11.81 0.44 15.33
N SER A 127 12.58 0.45 14.25
CA SER A 127 12.05 0.57 12.90
C SER A 127 11.35 -0.74 12.48
N PRO A 128 10.09 -0.71 12.02
CA PRO A 128 9.42 -1.91 11.49
C PRO A 128 10.11 -2.46 10.24
N TYR A 129 11.04 -1.69 9.66
CA TYR A 129 11.81 -2.03 8.47
C TYR A 129 13.22 -2.57 8.80
N ALA A 130 13.66 -2.56 10.05
CA ALA A 130 14.88 -3.24 10.50
C ALA A 130 14.56 -4.69 10.89
N ILE A 131 14.21 -5.53 9.91
CA ILE A 131 13.77 -6.91 10.14
C ILE A 131 14.92 -7.74 10.71
N LYS A 132 14.69 -8.37 11.85
CA LYS A 132 15.62 -9.22 12.58
C LYS A 132 15.36 -10.72 12.35
N ASP A 133 14.11 -11.09 12.12
CA ASP A 133 13.69 -12.46 11.83
C ASP A 133 12.49 -12.47 10.87
N TYR A 134 12.70 -12.97 9.65
CA TYR A 134 11.67 -13.06 8.65
C TYR A 134 10.67 -14.21 8.85
N TYR A 135 10.99 -15.16 9.71
CA TYR A 135 10.11 -16.31 9.98
C TYR A 135 9.32 -16.14 11.27
N ASP A 136 9.41 -14.97 11.90
CA ASP A 136 8.77 -14.65 13.17
C ASP A 136 8.04 -13.29 13.13
N VAL A 137 7.21 -13.06 14.14
CA VAL A 137 6.48 -11.80 14.29
C VAL A 137 6.94 -11.06 15.55
N ASN A 138 6.73 -9.74 15.55
CA ASN A 138 7.11 -8.85 16.64
C ASN A 138 6.46 -9.31 17.96
N PRO A 139 7.27 -9.63 19.00
CA PRO A 139 6.76 -10.12 20.28
C PRO A 139 5.93 -9.10 21.04
N ASP A 140 6.10 -7.80 20.79
CA ASP A 140 5.27 -6.75 21.40
C ASP A 140 3.79 -6.89 21.01
N LEU A 141 3.49 -7.44 19.84
CA LEU A 141 2.14 -7.53 19.30
C LEU A 141 1.32 -8.69 19.87
N ALA A 142 1.95 -9.63 20.55
CA ALA A 142 1.26 -10.75 21.17
C ALA A 142 0.86 -10.45 22.62
N VAL A 143 -0.27 -11.00 23.06
CA VAL A 143 -0.65 -11.06 24.49
C VAL A 143 0.31 -11.99 25.23
N ASN A 144 0.61 -13.14 24.61
CA ASN A 144 1.64 -14.05 25.08
C ASN A 144 2.77 -14.16 24.04
N PRO A 145 3.96 -13.55 24.28
CA PRO A 145 5.08 -13.56 23.34
C PRO A 145 5.56 -14.96 22.92
N GLU A 146 5.38 -15.98 23.76
CA GLU A 146 5.69 -17.37 23.41
C GLU A 146 4.78 -17.91 22.31
N ARG A 147 3.53 -17.40 22.23
CA ARG A 147 2.51 -17.83 21.27
C ARG A 147 2.31 -16.86 20.10
N ARG A 148 3.20 -15.89 19.91
CA ARG A 148 3.06 -14.78 18.95
C ARG A 148 2.68 -15.21 17.52
N LEU A 149 3.31 -16.29 17.01
CA LEU A 149 2.95 -16.83 15.68
C LEU A 149 1.55 -17.41 15.63
N VAL A 150 1.09 -18.04 16.71
CA VAL A 150 -0.27 -18.58 16.82
C VAL A 150 -1.29 -17.45 16.88
N GLU A 151 -0.99 -16.39 17.63
CA GLU A 151 -1.86 -15.22 17.74
C GLU A 151 -1.97 -14.47 16.40
N PHE A 152 -0.87 -14.36 15.64
CA PHE A 152 -0.90 -13.78 14.30
C PHE A 152 -1.68 -14.66 13.31
N SER A 153 -1.49 -15.99 13.33
CA SER A 153 -2.29 -16.88 12.49
C SER A 153 -3.79 -16.75 12.80
N ALA A 154 -4.16 -16.60 14.07
CA ALA A 154 -5.55 -16.37 14.44
C ALA A 154 -6.08 -14.99 13.97
N LEU A 155 -5.22 -13.97 13.88
CA LEU A 155 -5.59 -12.70 13.27
C LEU A 155 -5.84 -12.84 11.76
N ILE A 156 -4.99 -13.57 11.04
CA ILE A 156 -5.20 -13.87 9.61
C ILE A 156 -6.57 -14.50 9.40
N GLU A 157 -6.89 -15.56 10.17
CA GLU A 157 -8.16 -16.26 10.09
C GLU A 157 -9.35 -15.34 10.37
N ARG A 158 -9.30 -14.51 11.42
CA ARG A 158 -10.37 -13.52 11.72
C ARG A 158 -10.56 -12.53 10.59
N THR A 159 -9.47 -12.02 10.00
CA THR A 159 -9.54 -11.08 8.87
C THR A 159 -10.24 -11.73 7.68
N HIS A 160 -9.92 -12.99 7.37
CA HIS A 160 -10.58 -13.77 6.32
C HIS A 160 -12.07 -14.01 6.62
N GLN A 161 -12.45 -14.28 7.88
CA GLN A 161 -13.84 -14.44 8.29
C GLN A 161 -14.69 -13.19 8.04
N HIS A 162 -14.06 -12.00 8.09
CA HIS A 162 -14.70 -10.73 7.70
C HIS A 162 -14.64 -10.45 6.18
N GLY A 163 -14.20 -11.41 5.36
CA GLY A 163 -14.14 -11.29 3.90
C GLY A 163 -13.08 -10.28 3.42
N MET A 164 -12.03 -10.08 4.20
CA MET A 164 -10.89 -9.24 3.84
C MET A 164 -9.62 -10.08 3.70
N LYS A 165 -8.68 -9.62 2.89
CA LYS A 165 -7.38 -10.24 2.64
C LYS A 165 -6.30 -9.61 3.49
N VAL A 166 -5.23 -10.36 3.76
CA VAL A 166 -4.10 -9.95 4.60
C VAL A 166 -2.89 -9.64 3.75
N VAL A 167 -2.33 -8.45 3.93
CA VAL A 167 -1.08 -8.00 3.32
C VAL A 167 -0.08 -7.68 4.43
N ILE A 168 1.18 -8.09 4.28
CA ILE A 168 2.28 -7.74 5.18
C ILE A 168 3.46 -7.15 4.39
N ASP A 169 4.39 -6.49 5.09
CA ASP A 169 5.61 -5.98 4.47
C ASP A 169 6.63 -7.09 4.23
N ILE A 170 7.38 -6.99 3.13
CA ILE A 170 8.71 -7.58 2.96
C ILE A 170 9.69 -6.45 2.66
N VAL A 171 10.84 -6.45 3.32
CA VAL A 171 11.88 -5.43 3.25
C VAL A 171 13.15 -6.00 2.60
N PRO A 172 13.18 -6.14 1.26
CA PRO A 172 14.27 -6.89 0.64
C PRO A 172 15.57 -6.10 0.52
N ASN A 173 15.50 -4.77 0.50
CA ASN A 173 16.69 -3.94 0.34
C ASN A 173 17.71 -4.07 1.49
N HIS A 174 17.22 -4.32 2.71
CA HIS A 174 18.04 -4.36 3.93
C HIS A 174 17.41 -5.22 5.01
N VAL A 175 18.20 -5.55 6.02
CA VAL A 175 17.76 -6.22 7.25
C VAL A 175 18.40 -5.54 8.46
N ALA A 176 17.93 -5.84 9.68
CA ALA A 176 18.58 -5.37 10.91
C ALA A 176 20.06 -5.79 10.93
N ARG A 177 20.91 -4.93 11.50
CA ARG A 177 22.35 -5.21 11.61
C ARG A 177 22.62 -6.49 12.37
N ASN A 178 21.75 -6.81 13.34
CA ASN A 178 21.79 -8.01 14.16
C ASN A 178 20.76 -9.06 13.70
N TYR A 179 20.69 -9.33 12.36
CA TYR A 179 19.76 -10.34 11.83
C TYR A 179 20.06 -11.71 12.44
N HIS A 180 19.06 -12.32 13.05
CA HIS A 180 19.14 -13.69 13.58
C HIS A 180 17.72 -14.26 13.72
N SER A 181 17.44 -15.33 13.01
CA SER A 181 16.14 -16.00 13.05
C SER A 181 16.15 -17.18 14.02
N ILE A 182 15.24 -17.15 14.99
CA ILE A 182 15.01 -18.27 15.92
C ILE A 182 13.84 -19.15 15.46
N ALA A 183 13.00 -18.65 14.56
CA ALA A 183 11.81 -19.36 14.06
C ALA A 183 12.00 -19.97 12.66
N ARG A 184 13.19 -19.87 12.07
CA ARG A 184 13.47 -20.39 10.74
C ARG A 184 13.22 -21.90 10.65
N PRO A 185 12.72 -22.41 9.51
CA PRO A 185 12.58 -23.84 9.27
C PRO A 185 13.91 -24.60 9.40
N ALA A 186 13.83 -25.85 9.78
CA ALA A 186 15.02 -26.70 9.90
C ALA A 186 15.85 -26.76 8.61
N GLY A 187 17.17 -26.54 8.72
CA GLY A 187 18.08 -26.52 7.60
C GLY A 187 18.23 -25.16 6.89
N VAL A 188 17.34 -24.19 7.15
CA VAL A 188 17.49 -22.82 6.63
C VAL A 188 18.64 -22.12 7.35
N LYS A 189 19.48 -21.42 6.56
CA LYS A 189 20.62 -20.63 7.05
C LYS A 189 20.23 -19.15 7.13
N ASP A 190 20.66 -18.46 8.19
CA ASP A 190 20.46 -17.02 8.36
C ASP A 190 21.15 -16.23 7.22
N PHE A 191 20.71 -15.01 7.01
CA PHE A 191 21.44 -14.06 6.17
C PHE A 191 22.83 -13.83 6.76
N GLY A 192 23.86 -13.91 5.92
CA GLY A 192 25.27 -13.73 6.32
C GLY A 192 25.94 -14.92 6.98
N GLU A 193 25.23 -15.98 7.36
CA GLU A 193 25.80 -17.14 8.06
C GLU A 193 26.89 -17.87 7.25
N GLN A 194 26.82 -17.79 5.92
CA GLN A 194 27.75 -18.46 5.02
C GLN A 194 28.61 -17.49 4.20
N ASP A 195 28.61 -16.20 4.54
CA ASP A 195 29.31 -15.18 3.79
C ASP A 195 30.83 -15.25 3.96
N ASP A 196 31.57 -15.04 2.86
CA ASP A 196 33.01 -14.79 2.89
C ASP A 196 33.27 -13.34 3.28
N THR A 197 33.44 -13.09 4.56
CA THR A 197 33.61 -11.75 5.15
C THR A 197 34.98 -11.13 4.87
N SER A 198 35.93 -11.89 4.24
CA SER A 198 37.24 -11.38 3.83
C SER A 198 37.18 -10.50 2.58
N LYS A 199 36.02 -10.48 1.88
CA LYS A 199 35.80 -9.77 0.62
C LYS A 199 34.74 -8.70 0.79
N GLU A 200 34.95 -7.55 0.13
CA GLU A 200 33.92 -6.51 0.02
C GLU A 200 32.64 -7.05 -0.63
N TYR A 201 32.83 -7.85 -1.68
CA TYR A 201 31.76 -8.47 -2.46
C TYR A 201 32.11 -9.92 -2.85
N ALA A 202 31.16 -10.81 -2.71
CA ALA A 202 31.10 -12.08 -3.40
C ALA A 202 29.66 -12.32 -3.84
N ARG A 203 29.43 -12.91 -5.02
CA ARG A 203 28.09 -13.06 -5.61
C ARG A 203 27.07 -13.70 -4.67
N ASP A 204 27.48 -14.73 -3.95
CA ASP A 204 26.62 -15.53 -3.08
C ASP A 204 26.66 -15.08 -1.60
N ASN A 205 27.44 -14.04 -1.25
CA ASN A 205 27.33 -13.36 0.03
C ASN A 205 25.97 -12.67 0.13
N ASN A 206 25.35 -12.71 1.30
CA ASN A 206 24.09 -11.99 1.53
C ASN A 206 24.30 -10.51 1.80
N PHE A 207 25.52 -10.10 2.22
CA PHE A 207 25.87 -8.72 2.54
C PHE A 207 27.13 -8.27 1.81
N TYR A 208 27.33 -6.94 1.83
CA TYR A 208 28.59 -6.29 1.46
C TYR A 208 29.36 -5.94 2.73
N TYR A 209 30.69 -6.03 2.68
CA TYR A 209 31.57 -5.83 3.82
C TYR A 209 32.58 -4.72 3.60
N VAL A 210 33.15 -4.20 4.70
CA VAL A 210 34.31 -3.31 4.73
C VAL A 210 35.48 -4.10 5.34
N PRO A 211 36.24 -4.87 4.54
CA PRO A 211 37.23 -5.81 5.05
C PRO A 211 38.29 -5.14 5.94
N GLY A 212 38.61 -5.78 7.07
CA GLY A 212 39.63 -5.29 8.00
C GLY A 212 39.23 -4.11 8.88
N GLN A 213 37.98 -3.65 8.82
CA GLN A 213 37.48 -2.57 9.65
C GLN A 213 36.25 -3.01 10.44
N SER A 214 36.23 -2.73 11.74
CA SER A 214 35.08 -2.98 12.59
C SER A 214 34.08 -1.81 12.53
N PHE A 215 32.80 -2.11 12.64
CA PHE A 215 31.75 -1.10 12.70
C PHE A 215 31.93 -0.17 13.91
N GLN A 216 31.67 1.10 13.70
CA GLN A 216 31.67 2.13 14.72
C GLN A 216 30.30 2.81 14.71
N VAL A 217 29.64 2.85 15.88
CA VAL A 217 28.36 3.52 16.07
C VAL A 217 28.52 5.00 15.69
N PRO A 218 27.68 5.56 14.81
CA PRO A 218 27.70 6.98 14.52
C PRO A 218 27.23 7.76 15.75
N SER A 219 27.76 8.97 15.94
CA SER A 219 27.41 9.84 17.06
C SER A 219 27.06 11.24 16.55
N SER A 220 26.13 11.91 17.24
CA SER A 220 25.75 13.30 16.99
C SER A 220 25.50 14.00 18.32
N GLU A 221 25.86 15.28 18.40
CA GLU A 221 25.53 16.10 19.58
C GLU A 221 24.02 16.35 19.74
N GLN A 222 23.25 16.20 18.63
CA GLN A 222 21.81 16.46 18.61
C GLN A 222 20.96 15.20 18.88
N TYR A 223 21.57 14.02 18.86
CA TYR A 223 20.88 12.75 19.06
C TYR A 223 21.46 11.99 20.25
N GLN A 224 20.60 11.63 21.19
CA GLN A 224 20.93 10.75 22.29
C GLN A 224 20.12 9.47 22.18
N VAL A 225 20.80 8.34 22.25
CA VAL A 225 20.16 7.03 22.27
C VAL A 225 19.13 6.98 23.41
N LEU A 226 17.93 6.50 23.13
CA LEU A 226 16.79 6.44 24.06
C LEU A 226 16.40 7.78 24.71
N GLY A 227 16.74 8.92 24.07
CA GLY A 227 16.51 10.24 24.65
C GLY A 227 17.38 10.54 25.86
N GLY A 228 18.46 9.81 26.06
CA GLY A 228 19.38 9.94 27.18
C GLY A 228 19.05 9.06 28.42
N ASP A 229 18.02 8.22 28.34
CA ASP A 229 17.74 7.27 29.40
C ASP A 229 18.85 6.19 29.51
N ALA A 230 19.23 5.85 30.73
CA ALA A 230 20.26 4.85 30.99
C ALA A 230 19.81 3.46 30.52
N HIS A 231 20.68 2.79 29.78
CA HIS A 231 20.49 1.40 29.40
C HIS A 231 21.85 0.68 29.36
N PRO A 232 21.95 -0.57 29.85
CA PRO A 232 23.24 -1.27 29.96
C PRO A 232 23.98 -1.48 28.63
N LEU A 233 23.25 -1.53 27.51
CA LEU A 233 23.80 -1.72 26.16
C LEU A 233 23.91 -0.40 25.38
N ALA A 234 23.45 0.74 25.88
CA ALA A 234 23.64 2.05 25.26
C ALA A 234 24.99 2.63 25.70
N ASP A 235 26.06 2.01 25.26
CA ASP A 235 27.45 2.34 25.65
C ASP A 235 28.29 2.91 24.49
N GLY A 236 27.65 3.14 23.33
CA GLY A 236 28.28 3.64 22.11
C GLY A 236 29.06 2.57 21.33
N LEU A 237 28.91 1.30 21.69
CA LEU A 237 29.65 0.19 21.08
C LEU A 237 28.69 -0.83 20.46
N PHE A 238 29.03 -1.34 19.30
CA PHE A 238 28.34 -2.46 18.67
C PHE A 238 29.37 -3.42 18.05
N ASN A 239 29.30 -4.69 18.41
CA ASN A 239 30.30 -5.67 18.00
C ASN A 239 29.97 -6.25 16.62
N GLU A 240 30.53 -5.66 15.57
CA GLU A 240 30.46 -6.16 14.19
C GLU A 240 31.83 -6.00 13.52
N SER A 241 32.44 -7.12 13.13
CA SER A 241 33.74 -7.13 12.43
C SER A 241 33.80 -8.27 11.40
N PRO A 242 34.05 -7.96 10.12
CA PRO A 242 34.14 -6.63 9.54
C PRO A 242 32.79 -5.92 9.50
N ALA A 243 32.82 -4.59 9.40
CA ALA A 243 31.61 -3.78 9.22
C ALA A 243 30.89 -4.14 7.91
N LYS A 244 29.55 -4.08 7.92
CA LYS A 244 28.71 -4.23 6.73
C LYS A 244 28.29 -2.87 6.19
N TRP A 245 27.99 -2.77 4.90
CA TRP A 245 27.39 -1.57 4.34
C TRP A 245 26.03 -1.30 4.97
N THR A 246 25.69 -0.04 5.17
CA THR A 246 24.38 0.34 5.71
C THR A 246 23.24 0.08 4.71
N GLY A 247 22.02 0.05 5.18
CA GLY A 247 20.83 -0.21 4.37
C GLY A 247 20.67 0.70 3.16
N ASN A 248 21.06 1.98 3.28
CA ASN A 248 21.09 2.94 2.16
C ASN A 248 22.36 2.83 1.28
N GLY A 249 23.28 1.90 1.58
CA GLY A 249 24.45 1.61 0.77
C GLY A 249 25.70 2.41 1.11
N ALA A 250 25.78 3.06 2.27
CA ALA A 250 27.02 3.68 2.74
C ALA A 250 28.09 2.61 3.03
N ARG A 251 29.32 2.84 2.50
CA ARG A 251 30.43 1.88 2.48
C ARG A 251 31.46 2.12 3.58
N ALA A 252 31.12 2.92 4.58
CA ALA A 252 32.01 3.30 5.67
C ALA A 252 31.82 2.41 6.89
N ALA A 253 32.91 2.03 7.55
CA ALA A 253 32.86 1.34 8.85
C ALA A 253 32.30 2.25 9.95
N LYS A 254 32.47 3.56 9.83
CA LYS A 254 31.77 4.58 10.63
C LYS A 254 30.85 5.38 9.69
N PRO A 255 29.57 5.00 9.54
CA PRO A 255 28.61 5.75 8.72
C PRO A 255 28.25 7.10 9.35
N ASP A 256 27.58 7.97 8.55
CA ASP A 256 26.96 9.18 9.07
C ASP A 256 25.72 8.86 9.90
N ILE A 257 25.36 9.74 10.83
CA ILE A 257 24.17 9.55 11.68
C ILE A 257 22.86 9.53 10.86
N ASN A 258 22.87 10.14 9.66
CA ASN A 258 21.73 10.13 8.74
C ASN A 258 21.72 8.92 7.81
N ASP A 259 22.75 8.09 7.81
CA ASP A 259 22.73 6.80 7.14
C ASP A 259 21.77 5.85 7.88
N TRP A 260 21.33 4.80 7.18
CA TRP A 260 20.49 3.77 7.81
C TRP A 260 21.38 2.78 8.57
N TYR A 261 22.08 3.30 9.60
CA TYR A 261 23.11 2.58 10.32
C TYR A 261 22.58 1.41 11.15
N GLU A 262 21.28 1.39 11.46
CA GLU A 262 20.60 0.30 12.17
C GLU A 262 20.35 -0.92 11.27
N THR A 263 20.55 -0.76 9.95
CA THR A 263 20.31 -1.79 8.94
C THR A 263 21.54 -2.05 8.09
N VAL A 264 21.56 -3.20 7.42
CA VAL A 264 22.62 -3.63 6.50
C VAL A 264 22.05 -3.96 5.12
N LYS A 265 22.76 -3.52 4.07
CA LYS A 265 22.39 -3.72 2.67
C LYS A 265 22.44 -5.19 2.28
N VAL A 266 21.35 -5.70 1.71
CA VAL A 266 21.32 -7.05 1.12
C VAL A 266 21.98 -7.04 -0.27
N ASN A 267 22.79 -8.07 -0.53
CA ASN A 267 23.45 -8.27 -1.82
C ASN A 267 22.62 -9.17 -2.73
N TYR A 268 22.26 -8.65 -3.88
CA TYR A 268 21.53 -9.34 -4.95
C TYR A 268 22.40 -9.74 -6.13
N GLY A 269 23.72 -9.76 -5.98
CA GLY A 269 24.64 -9.97 -7.09
C GLY A 269 24.90 -8.68 -7.88
N VAL A 270 24.71 -7.52 -7.26
CA VAL A 270 25.11 -6.22 -7.81
C VAL A 270 26.49 -5.88 -7.28
N LYS A 271 27.49 -5.80 -8.19
CA LYS A 271 28.87 -5.50 -7.79
C LYS A 271 29.01 -4.06 -7.30
N PRO A 272 30.07 -3.74 -6.56
CA PRO A 272 30.33 -2.37 -6.09
C PRO A 272 30.45 -1.31 -7.19
N ASP A 273 30.76 -1.70 -8.42
CA ASP A 273 30.79 -0.84 -9.61
C ASP A 273 29.41 -0.68 -10.29
N GLY A 274 28.37 -1.34 -9.76
CA GLY A 274 26.99 -1.31 -10.28
C GLY A 274 26.72 -2.36 -11.37
N SER A 275 27.72 -3.14 -11.80
CA SER A 275 27.48 -4.23 -12.77
C SER A 275 26.80 -5.44 -12.11
N TYR A 276 26.09 -6.22 -12.92
CA TYR A 276 25.31 -7.37 -12.45
C TYR A 276 26.08 -8.68 -12.59
N ASP A 277 25.95 -9.54 -11.60
CA ASP A 277 26.54 -10.88 -11.54
C ASP A 277 25.43 -11.97 -11.52
N PHE A 278 24.39 -11.73 -12.31
CA PHE A 278 23.25 -12.62 -12.53
C PHE A 278 22.74 -12.46 -13.98
N PRO A 279 21.96 -13.44 -14.50
CA PRO A 279 21.41 -13.37 -15.85
C PRO A 279 20.44 -12.21 -16.03
N THR A 280 20.54 -11.48 -17.13
CA THR A 280 19.61 -10.39 -17.48
C THR A 280 18.30 -10.97 -18.03
N LEU A 281 17.18 -10.39 -17.61
CA LEU A 281 15.87 -10.72 -18.15
C LEU A 281 15.72 -10.07 -19.54
N PRO A 282 15.39 -10.83 -20.61
CA PRO A 282 15.18 -10.25 -21.93
C PRO A 282 14.03 -9.24 -21.93
N ALA A 283 14.18 -8.13 -22.66
CA ALA A 283 13.16 -7.08 -22.75
C ALA A 283 11.79 -7.59 -23.23
N SER A 284 11.77 -8.65 -24.07
CA SER A 284 10.54 -9.29 -24.54
C SER A 284 9.68 -9.90 -23.42
N PHE A 285 10.23 -10.08 -22.21
CA PHE A 285 9.50 -10.59 -21.07
C PHE A 285 8.50 -9.57 -20.50
N ALA A 286 8.60 -8.30 -20.84
CA ALA A 286 7.62 -7.29 -20.44
C ALA A 286 6.17 -7.66 -20.83
N THR A 287 5.98 -8.40 -21.92
CA THR A 287 4.66 -8.85 -22.41
C THR A 287 4.32 -10.31 -22.06
N LYS A 288 5.19 -11.00 -21.34
CA LYS A 288 4.98 -12.39 -20.92
C LYS A 288 4.22 -12.46 -19.59
N ASP A 289 3.50 -13.55 -19.39
CA ASP A 289 2.81 -13.84 -18.14
C ASP A 289 3.77 -14.31 -17.03
N ALA A 290 3.26 -14.44 -15.81
CA ALA A 290 4.06 -14.87 -14.67
C ALA A 290 4.63 -16.28 -14.82
N ARG A 291 3.92 -17.19 -15.52
CA ARG A 291 4.39 -18.55 -15.77
C ARG A 291 5.64 -18.55 -16.64
N ALA A 292 5.66 -17.78 -17.73
CA ALA A 292 6.83 -17.67 -18.60
C ALA A 292 8.05 -17.09 -17.84
N HIS A 293 7.84 -16.10 -16.96
CA HIS A 293 8.88 -15.57 -16.08
C HIS A 293 9.41 -16.65 -15.12
N TYR A 294 8.51 -17.38 -14.46
CA TYR A 294 8.88 -18.47 -13.56
C TYR A 294 9.72 -19.55 -14.28
N GLU A 295 9.28 -20.00 -15.45
CA GLU A 295 10.00 -21.01 -16.26
C GLU A 295 11.38 -20.50 -16.70
N PHE A 296 11.52 -19.22 -17.04
CA PHE A 296 12.81 -18.61 -17.41
C PHE A 296 13.85 -18.73 -16.30
N TRP A 297 13.43 -18.58 -15.04
CA TRP A 297 14.36 -18.57 -13.91
C TRP A 297 14.73 -19.97 -13.38
N GLN A 298 14.02 -21.04 -13.77
CA GLN A 298 14.18 -22.38 -13.18
C GLN A 298 15.57 -22.99 -13.41
N ASP A 299 16.21 -22.73 -14.53
CA ASP A 299 17.52 -23.25 -14.90
C ASP A 299 18.68 -22.28 -14.64
N LYS A 300 18.41 -21.12 -14.05
CA LYS A 300 19.41 -20.09 -13.79
C LYS A 300 20.07 -20.27 -12.43
N ASN A 301 21.39 -20.06 -12.41
CA ASN A 301 22.16 -19.99 -11.17
C ASN A 301 22.10 -18.56 -10.64
N LEU A 302 21.36 -18.34 -9.55
CA LEU A 302 21.05 -17.03 -9.01
C LEU A 302 21.77 -16.79 -7.68
N PRO A 303 21.98 -15.52 -7.26
CA PRO A 303 22.56 -15.18 -5.97
C PRO A 303 21.78 -15.79 -4.80
N ASN A 304 22.46 -16.16 -3.74
CA ASN A 304 21.87 -16.84 -2.58
C ASN A 304 20.68 -16.07 -1.96
N SER A 305 20.75 -14.74 -1.88
CA SER A 305 19.69 -13.90 -1.31
C SER A 305 18.35 -14.03 -2.05
N TRP A 306 18.36 -14.33 -3.37
CA TRP A 306 17.14 -14.50 -4.14
C TRP A 306 16.32 -15.68 -3.65
N TYR A 307 16.96 -16.81 -3.41
CA TYR A 307 16.29 -18.01 -2.90
C TYR A 307 15.78 -17.81 -1.48
N LYS A 308 16.53 -17.11 -0.62
CA LYS A 308 16.09 -16.82 0.75
C LYS A 308 14.80 -16.00 0.76
N PHE A 309 14.71 -14.94 -0.02
CA PHE A 309 13.47 -14.13 -0.08
C PHE A 309 12.30 -14.86 -0.74
N ARG A 310 12.55 -15.70 -1.75
CA ARG A 310 11.51 -16.57 -2.29
C ARG A 310 10.95 -17.48 -1.19
N ASP A 311 11.82 -18.17 -0.47
CA ASP A 311 11.40 -19.13 0.56
C ASP A 311 10.67 -18.44 1.72
N ILE A 312 11.08 -17.21 2.08
CA ILE A 312 10.37 -16.35 3.05
C ILE A 312 8.96 -16.00 2.54
N ALA A 313 8.83 -15.54 1.30
CA ALA A 313 7.53 -15.17 0.75
C ALA A 313 6.58 -16.38 0.67
N LEU A 314 7.08 -17.52 0.20
CA LEU A 314 6.28 -18.76 0.13
C LEU A 314 5.88 -19.26 1.53
N PHE A 315 6.75 -19.13 2.53
CA PHE A 315 6.41 -19.44 3.92
C PHE A 315 5.21 -18.63 4.43
N TRP A 316 5.18 -17.34 4.16
CA TRP A 316 4.06 -16.49 4.61
C TRP A 316 2.77 -16.73 3.83
N LEU A 317 2.86 -17.05 2.53
CA LEU A 317 1.69 -17.51 1.75
C LEU A 317 1.11 -18.82 2.34
N ASP A 318 1.97 -19.76 2.74
CA ASP A 318 1.53 -21.01 3.39
C ASP A 318 0.89 -20.76 4.77
N LYS A 319 1.21 -19.62 5.42
CA LYS A 319 0.56 -19.17 6.67
C LYS A 319 -0.78 -18.45 6.44
N GLY A 320 -1.19 -18.24 5.18
CA GLY A 320 -2.46 -17.62 4.83
C GLY A 320 -2.36 -16.10 4.55
N VAL A 321 -1.15 -15.54 4.44
CA VAL A 321 -0.99 -14.17 3.94
C VAL A 321 -1.36 -14.12 2.46
N ASP A 322 -2.16 -13.12 2.03
CA ASP A 322 -2.68 -13.01 0.67
C ASP A 322 -1.80 -12.15 -0.24
N GLY A 323 -0.82 -11.46 0.30
CA GLY A 323 0.05 -10.61 -0.50
C GLY A 323 1.06 -9.81 0.30
N PHE A 324 1.83 -9.01 -0.40
CA PHE A 324 2.96 -8.28 0.18
C PHE A 324 3.02 -6.83 -0.28
N ARG A 325 3.45 -5.95 0.64
CA ARG A 325 3.99 -4.64 0.29
C ARG A 325 5.51 -4.71 0.36
N TYR A 326 6.17 -4.31 -0.70
CA TYR A 326 7.63 -4.33 -0.81
C TYR A 326 8.21 -2.96 -0.50
N ASP A 327 8.98 -2.90 0.58
CA ASP A 327 9.72 -1.72 1.01
C ASP A 327 10.89 -1.43 0.07
N MET A 328 11.11 -0.14 -0.25
CA MET A 328 12.24 0.33 -1.06
C MET A 328 12.52 -0.53 -2.31
N ALA A 329 11.45 -0.95 -3.01
CA ALA A 329 11.56 -1.91 -4.11
C ALA A 329 12.46 -1.41 -5.26
N GLU A 330 12.51 -0.10 -5.50
CA GLU A 330 13.36 0.47 -6.56
C GLU A 330 14.87 0.35 -6.32
N MET A 331 15.29 0.04 -5.07
CA MET A 331 16.69 -0.20 -4.72
C MET A 331 17.14 -1.65 -5.00
N VAL A 332 16.26 -2.49 -5.52
CA VAL A 332 16.49 -3.92 -5.80
C VAL A 332 16.28 -4.19 -7.29
N PRO A 333 17.14 -5.00 -7.96
CA PRO A 333 17.04 -5.22 -9.40
C PRO A 333 15.67 -5.77 -9.85
N VAL A 334 15.19 -5.30 -11.00
CA VAL A 334 13.89 -5.73 -11.57
C VAL A 334 13.86 -7.23 -11.88
N GLU A 335 15.00 -7.81 -12.18
CA GLU A 335 15.18 -9.24 -12.42
C GLU A 335 14.86 -10.08 -11.18
N PHE A 336 15.29 -9.62 -10.00
CA PHE A 336 14.93 -10.27 -8.74
C PHE A 336 13.41 -10.26 -8.54
N TRP A 337 12.75 -9.14 -8.84
CA TRP A 337 11.29 -9.05 -8.74
C TRP A 337 10.58 -9.98 -9.72
N SER A 338 11.08 -10.08 -10.96
CA SER A 338 10.60 -11.07 -11.94
C SER A 338 10.67 -12.49 -11.37
N PHE A 339 11.79 -12.86 -10.76
CA PHE A 339 11.99 -14.16 -10.13
C PHE A 339 11.03 -14.37 -8.94
N LEU A 340 11.01 -13.45 -7.99
CA LEU A 340 10.22 -13.58 -6.76
C LEU A 340 8.72 -13.59 -7.06
N ASN A 341 8.25 -12.58 -7.80
CA ASN A 341 6.81 -12.41 -8.03
C ASN A 341 6.23 -13.51 -8.93
N SER A 342 7.01 -14.00 -9.89
CA SER A 342 6.56 -15.15 -10.67
C SER A 342 6.41 -16.42 -9.81
N ALA A 343 7.33 -16.66 -8.88
CA ALA A 343 7.21 -17.79 -7.95
C ALA A 343 5.98 -17.64 -7.02
N ILE A 344 5.75 -16.45 -6.49
CA ILE A 344 4.56 -16.14 -5.69
C ILE A 344 3.27 -16.39 -6.50
N LYS A 345 3.21 -15.90 -7.75
CA LYS A 345 2.03 -16.08 -8.61
C LYS A 345 1.80 -17.54 -9.02
N MET A 346 2.82 -18.40 -9.01
CA MET A 346 2.64 -19.83 -9.22
C MET A 346 1.99 -20.50 -8.01
N GLN A 347 2.27 -20.05 -6.78
CA GLN A 347 1.64 -20.57 -5.56
C GLN A 347 0.25 -19.95 -5.34
N ASN A 348 0.13 -18.63 -5.49
CA ASN A 348 -1.13 -17.91 -5.37
C ASN A 348 -1.29 -16.91 -6.54
N PRO A 349 -2.02 -17.26 -7.61
CA PRO A 349 -2.23 -16.35 -8.76
C PRO A 349 -2.90 -15.02 -8.38
N ASN A 350 -3.66 -14.99 -7.29
CA ASN A 350 -4.39 -13.83 -6.78
C ASN A 350 -3.63 -13.07 -5.69
N ALA A 351 -2.36 -13.38 -5.44
CA ALA A 351 -1.55 -12.65 -4.46
C ALA A 351 -1.51 -11.16 -4.80
N PHE A 352 -1.71 -10.30 -3.80
CA PHE A 352 -1.66 -8.85 -3.93
C PHE A 352 -0.23 -8.35 -3.75
N LEU A 353 0.37 -7.75 -4.79
CA LEU A 353 1.77 -7.35 -4.80
C LEU A 353 1.89 -5.83 -5.02
N LEU A 354 2.08 -5.10 -3.94
CA LEU A 354 2.25 -3.64 -3.92
C LEU A 354 3.71 -3.28 -3.67
N ALA A 355 4.28 -2.38 -4.47
CA ALA A 355 5.68 -1.98 -4.32
C ALA A 355 5.86 -0.47 -4.14
N GLU A 356 6.82 -0.12 -3.30
CA GLU A 356 7.31 1.23 -3.15
C GLU A 356 8.36 1.52 -4.23
N VAL A 357 7.93 2.27 -5.26
CA VAL A 357 8.77 2.76 -6.36
C VAL A 357 8.42 4.21 -6.58
N TYR A 358 9.38 5.12 -6.42
CA TYR A 358 9.16 6.57 -6.52
C TYR A 358 9.67 7.18 -7.83
N ASN A 359 10.53 6.48 -8.56
CA ASN A 359 11.02 6.97 -9.84
C ASN A 359 10.04 6.64 -10.99
N PRO A 360 9.34 7.64 -11.59
CA PRO A 360 8.36 7.38 -12.65
C PRO A 360 8.93 6.70 -13.90
N LYS A 361 10.24 6.82 -14.14
CA LYS A 361 10.91 6.16 -15.26
C LYS A 361 10.99 4.63 -15.07
N MET A 362 10.86 4.15 -13.84
CA MET A 362 10.97 2.74 -13.49
C MET A 362 9.60 2.05 -13.43
N TYR A 363 8.50 2.77 -13.32
CA TYR A 363 7.16 2.19 -13.10
C TYR A 363 6.83 1.05 -14.06
N ARG A 364 6.96 1.28 -15.38
CA ARG A 364 6.63 0.27 -16.40
C ARG A 364 7.52 -0.98 -16.33
N GLY A 365 8.79 -0.79 -16.00
CA GLY A 365 9.72 -1.90 -15.77
C GLY A 365 9.27 -2.77 -14.59
N TYR A 366 8.95 -2.15 -13.46
CA TYR A 366 8.54 -2.89 -12.24
C TYR A 366 7.17 -3.57 -12.39
N ILE A 367 6.22 -2.94 -13.09
CA ILE A 367 4.92 -3.55 -13.41
C ILE A 367 5.11 -4.71 -14.41
N HIS A 368 5.72 -4.45 -15.56
CA HIS A 368 5.71 -5.41 -16.66
C HIS A 368 6.78 -6.49 -16.54
N GLN A 369 8.01 -6.13 -16.18
CA GLN A 369 9.12 -7.08 -16.00
C GLN A 369 9.20 -7.58 -14.56
N GLY A 370 9.04 -6.71 -13.57
CA GLY A 370 9.03 -7.06 -12.15
C GLY A 370 7.78 -7.80 -11.69
N LYS A 371 6.71 -7.82 -12.49
CA LYS A 371 5.41 -8.46 -12.18
C LYS A 371 4.77 -7.94 -10.89
N MET A 372 4.94 -6.63 -10.61
CA MET A 372 4.17 -5.95 -9.56
C MET A 372 2.73 -5.75 -10.03
N ASP A 373 1.76 -5.99 -9.13
CA ASP A 373 0.37 -5.67 -9.41
C ASP A 373 0.15 -4.15 -9.28
N TYR A 374 0.76 -3.54 -8.26
CA TYR A 374 0.56 -2.13 -7.94
C TYR A 374 1.84 -1.44 -7.49
N LEU A 375 1.93 -0.14 -7.79
CA LEU A 375 2.94 0.79 -7.28
C LEU A 375 2.23 1.98 -6.63
N TYR A 376 2.92 2.70 -5.73
CA TYR A 376 2.44 3.98 -5.23
C TYR A 376 2.47 5.06 -6.31
N ASP A 377 1.37 5.80 -6.50
CA ASP A 377 1.37 7.04 -7.28
C ASP A 377 1.74 8.24 -6.40
N LYS A 378 3.01 8.23 -5.94
CA LYS A 378 3.53 9.24 -5.00
C LYS A 378 3.94 10.52 -5.74
N VAL A 379 4.93 10.41 -6.62
CA VAL A 379 5.62 11.57 -7.22
C VAL A 379 4.74 12.31 -8.23
N GLY A 380 3.91 11.57 -8.98
CA GLY A 380 2.96 12.17 -9.91
C GLY A 380 1.72 12.68 -9.18
N PHE A 381 0.89 11.78 -8.72
CA PHE A 381 -0.46 12.08 -8.24
C PHE A 381 -0.50 12.68 -6.83
N TYR A 382 0.09 11.99 -5.83
CA TYR A 382 0.04 12.45 -4.44
C TYR A 382 0.68 13.85 -4.27
N ASP A 383 1.90 14.05 -4.80
CA ASP A 383 2.60 15.34 -4.67
C ASP A 383 1.85 16.48 -5.37
N THR A 384 1.26 16.21 -6.55
CA THR A 384 0.43 17.20 -7.25
C THR A 384 -0.82 17.54 -6.44
N LEU A 385 -1.52 16.55 -5.91
CA LEU A 385 -2.75 16.78 -5.14
C LEU A 385 -2.48 17.53 -3.84
N LYS A 386 -1.38 17.20 -3.15
CA LYS A 386 -0.89 17.95 -1.99
C LYS A 386 -0.55 19.41 -2.35
N ALA A 387 0.11 19.64 -3.47
CA ALA A 387 0.44 20.99 -3.94
C ALA A 387 -0.82 21.80 -4.30
N ILE A 388 -1.85 21.16 -4.88
CA ILE A 388 -3.16 21.79 -5.12
C ILE A 388 -3.81 22.17 -3.79
N MET A 389 -3.85 21.26 -2.81
CA MET A 389 -4.38 21.54 -1.47
C MET A 389 -3.68 22.75 -0.81
N GLN A 390 -2.37 22.84 -0.96
CA GLN A 390 -1.54 23.91 -0.42
C GLN A 390 -1.56 25.20 -1.27
N ASN A 391 -2.43 25.29 -2.27
CA ASN A 391 -2.53 26.45 -3.17
C ASN A 391 -1.23 26.78 -3.93
N LYS A 392 -0.39 25.76 -4.18
CA LYS A 392 0.90 25.90 -4.91
C LYS A 392 0.76 25.60 -6.39
N GLN A 393 -0.31 24.91 -6.80
CA GLN A 393 -0.62 24.56 -8.20
C GLN A 393 -2.09 24.77 -8.50
N ALA A 394 -2.42 25.01 -9.79
CA ALA A 394 -3.79 25.03 -10.27
C ALA A 394 -4.43 23.64 -10.18
N ALA A 395 -5.75 23.60 -9.94
CA ALA A 395 -6.46 22.34 -9.75
C ALA A 395 -6.40 21.41 -10.99
N SER A 396 -6.31 21.98 -12.20
CA SER A 396 -6.23 21.23 -13.46
C SER A 396 -4.93 20.43 -13.64
N THR A 397 -3.85 20.74 -12.91
CA THR A 397 -2.55 20.03 -13.02
C THR A 397 -2.65 18.54 -12.66
N ILE A 398 -3.71 18.14 -11.95
CA ILE A 398 -3.96 16.72 -11.64
C ILE A 398 -4.16 15.87 -12.89
N PHE A 399 -4.70 16.45 -13.97
CA PHE A 399 -4.90 15.73 -15.22
C PHE A 399 -3.59 15.45 -15.95
N ASP A 400 -2.59 16.33 -15.81
CA ASP A 400 -1.23 16.10 -16.34
C ASP A 400 -0.56 14.92 -15.63
N ALA A 401 -0.75 14.82 -14.29
CA ALA A 401 -0.27 13.68 -13.52
C ALA A 401 -0.93 12.37 -13.98
N GLN A 402 -2.25 12.36 -14.19
CA GLN A 402 -2.97 11.18 -14.70
C GLN A 402 -2.51 10.79 -16.11
N GLN A 403 -2.27 11.76 -16.99
CA GLN A 403 -1.84 11.50 -18.36
C GLN A 403 -0.46 10.81 -18.42
N GLN A 404 0.44 11.09 -17.47
CA GLN A 404 1.77 10.45 -17.42
C GLN A 404 1.71 8.93 -17.20
N VAL A 405 0.67 8.46 -16.56
CA VAL A 405 0.46 7.04 -16.21
C VAL A 405 -0.77 6.42 -16.88
N ALA A 406 -1.34 7.08 -17.89
CA ALA A 406 -2.61 6.68 -18.51
C ALA A 406 -2.64 5.23 -19.01
N ASP A 407 -1.51 4.70 -19.50
CA ASP A 407 -1.35 3.31 -19.97
C ASP A 407 -1.21 2.27 -18.84
N ILE A 408 -0.92 2.73 -17.62
CA ILE A 408 -0.72 1.89 -16.43
C ILE A 408 -1.55 2.35 -15.24
N GLU A 409 -2.53 3.23 -15.43
CA GLU A 409 -3.27 3.86 -14.34
C GLU A 409 -3.85 2.85 -13.34
N GLN A 410 -4.36 1.71 -13.82
CA GLN A 410 -4.95 0.68 -12.98
C GLN A 410 -3.95 0.00 -12.02
N HIS A 411 -2.66 0.18 -12.26
CA HIS A 411 -1.56 -0.33 -11.43
C HIS A 411 -1.03 0.71 -10.43
N MET A 412 -1.51 1.96 -10.48
CA MET A 412 -0.99 3.07 -9.68
C MET A 412 -1.89 3.31 -8.48
N LEU A 413 -1.52 2.78 -7.29
CA LEU A 413 -2.29 2.91 -6.06
C LEU A 413 -2.32 4.35 -5.57
N HIS A 414 -3.52 4.92 -5.37
CA HIS A 414 -3.74 6.24 -4.84
C HIS A 414 -3.86 6.25 -3.32
N PHE A 415 -3.24 7.21 -2.68
CA PHE A 415 -3.29 7.42 -1.23
C PHE A 415 -3.15 8.91 -0.90
N LEU A 416 -3.53 9.31 0.31
CA LEU A 416 -3.32 10.66 0.85
C LEU A 416 -2.51 10.63 2.13
N GLU A 417 -2.53 9.52 2.85
CA GLU A 417 -1.72 9.25 4.04
C GLU A 417 -1.16 7.84 3.97
N ASN A 418 0.01 7.66 4.55
CA ASN A 418 0.59 6.38 4.92
C ASN A 418 1.55 6.60 6.11
N HIS A 419 2.30 5.59 6.48
CA HIS A 419 3.23 5.64 7.61
C HIS A 419 4.48 6.53 7.36
N ASP A 420 4.77 6.90 6.10
CA ASP A 420 5.92 7.74 5.71
C ASP A 420 5.55 9.19 5.42
N GLU A 421 4.27 9.47 5.16
CA GLU A 421 3.80 10.79 4.78
C GLU A 421 3.09 11.52 5.93
N GLN A 422 2.98 12.84 5.80
CA GLN A 422 2.26 13.67 6.76
C GLN A 422 0.78 13.31 6.78
N ARG A 423 0.14 13.45 7.94
CA ARG A 423 -1.30 13.37 8.05
C ARG A 423 -1.97 14.52 7.30
N ILE A 424 -3.14 14.29 6.71
CA ILE A 424 -3.94 15.35 6.04
C ILE A 424 -4.24 16.49 7.01
N ALA A 425 -4.57 16.17 8.25
CA ALA A 425 -4.91 17.15 9.27
C ALA A 425 -3.71 17.97 9.75
N SER A 426 -2.48 17.53 9.48
CA SER A 426 -1.27 18.26 9.89
C SER A 426 -1.06 19.55 9.10
N PRO A 427 -0.35 20.54 9.70
CA PRO A 427 0.01 21.78 9.00
C PRO A 427 0.82 21.56 7.72
N ASP A 428 1.51 20.44 7.59
CA ASP A 428 2.35 20.10 6.43
C ASP A 428 1.56 19.51 5.25
N PHE A 429 0.26 19.29 5.38
CA PHE A 429 -0.61 18.91 4.28
C PHE A 429 -1.77 19.90 4.12
N ALA A 430 -2.92 19.70 4.77
CA ALA A 430 -4.08 20.58 4.67
C ALA A 430 -4.32 21.44 5.92
N GLY A 431 -3.72 21.09 7.06
CA GLY A 431 -3.89 21.79 8.33
C GLY A 431 -5.23 21.51 9.05
N ASN A 432 -6.13 20.80 8.40
CA ASN A 432 -7.41 20.37 8.96
C ASN A 432 -7.94 19.17 8.19
N ALA A 433 -8.40 18.15 8.90
CA ALA A 433 -8.90 16.90 8.31
C ALA A 433 -10.11 17.12 7.38
N LEU A 434 -11.01 18.02 7.72
CA LEU A 434 -12.20 18.33 6.91
C LEU A 434 -11.83 18.99 5.58
N TRP A 435 -10.70 19.69 5.52
CA TRP A 435 -10.23 20.33 4.31
C TRP A 435 -9.71 19.32 3.28
N GLY A 436 -9.32 18.11 3.71
CA GLY A 436 -8.91 17.01 2.85
C GLY A 436 -10.04 16.37 2.03
N LYS A 437 -11.30 16.69 2.29
CA LYS A 437 -12.48 16.09 1.62
C LYS A 437 -12.39 16.12 0.08
N PRO A 438 -12.12 17.26 -0.59
CA PRO A 438 -12.05 17.30 -2.05
C PRO A 438 -10.89 16.45 -2.60
N ALA A 439 -9.75 16.40 -1.90
CA ALA A 439 -8.63 15.55 -2.28
C ALA A 439 -9.01 14.06 -2.21
N MET A 440 -9.75 13.65 -1.17
CA MET A 440 -10.18 12.25 -1.03
C MET A 440 -11.13 11.84 -2.16
N VAL A 441 -12.06 12.70 -2.55
CA VAL A 441 -12.99 12.43 -3.67
C VAL A 441 -12.22 12.25 -4.98
N VAL A 442 -11.28 13.16 -5.27
CA VAL A 442 -10.46 13.08 -6.48
C VAL A 442 -9.59 11.82 -6.45
N SER A 443 -8.89 11.57 -5.35
CA SER A 443 -8.04 10.39 -5.17
C SER A 443 -8.79 9.07 -5.38
N THR A 444 -10.03 8.98 -4.91
CA THR A 444 -10.84 7.77 -5.01
C THR A 444 -11.44 7.57 -6.40
N LEU A 445 -11.89 8.64 -7.07
CA LEU A 445 -12.78 8.51 -8.23
C LEU A 445 -12.14 8.79 -9.58
N ILE A 446 -10.95 9.40 -9.64
CA ILE A 446 -10.35 9.86 -10.90
C ILE A 446 -9.90 8.71 -11.82
N SER A 447 -9.51 7.57 -11.28
CA SER A 447 -8.96 6.44 -12.02
C SER A 447 -9.53 5.09 -11.58
N ARG A 448 -9.09 4.02 -12.26
CA ARG A 448 -9.37 2.62 -11.89
C ARG A 448 -8.40 2.08 -10.82
N SER A 449 -7.50 2.91 -10.35
CA SER A 449 -6.47 2.58 -9.36
C SER A 449 -7.06 2.09 -8.04
N PRO A 450 -6.39 1.19 -7.32
CA PRO A 450 -6.71 0.90 -5.93
C PRO A 450 -6.63 2.16 -5.07
N SER A 451 -7.40 2.20 -3.99
CA SER A 451 -7.35 3.27 -2.98
C SER A 451 -6.74 2.74 -1.69
N LEU A 452 -5.92 3.55 -1.02
CA LEU A 452 -5.39 3.24 0.30
C LEU A 452 -5.90 4.25 1.32
N LEU A 453 -6.34 3.74 2.47
CA LEU A 453 -6.64 4.50 3.67
C LEU A 453 -5.64 4.13 4.77
N TYR A 454 -5.10 5.12 5.45
CA TYR A 454 -4.28 4.89 6.64
C TYR A 454 -5.14 4.97 7.90
N PHE A 455 -4.89 4.11 8.90
CA PHE A 455 -5.69 4.08 10.13
C PHE A 455 -5.73 5.45 10.82
N GLY A 456 -6.90 5.86 11.30
CA GLY A 456 -7.13 7.18 11.87
C GLY A 456 -7.37 8.30 10.86
N GLN A 457 -7.11 8.09 9.56
CA GLN A 457 -7.35 9.09 8.50
C GLN A 457 -8.83 9.47 8.42
N ASP A 458 -9.72 8.50 8.52
CA ASP A 458 -11.18 8.65 8.43
C ASP A 458 -11.79 9.38 9.63
N VAL A 459 -11.04 9.52 10.73
CA VAL A 459 -11.43 10.26 11.94
C VAL A 459 -10.54 11.49 12.21
N GLY A 460 -9.66 11.83 11.27
CA GLY A 460 -8.92 13.08 11.28
C GLY A 460 -7.71 13.12 12.21
N GLU A 461 -6.98 12.02 12.33
CA GLU A 461 -5.70 11.98 13.05
C GLU A 461 -4.70 12.99 12.44
N ASP A 462 -4.03 13.77 13.27
CA ASP A 462 -3.14 14.86 12.83
C ASP A 462 -1.64 14.58 13.00
N GLY A 463 -1.28 13.52 13.73
CA GLY A 463 0.11 13.15 13.98
C GLY A 463 0.90 14.20 14.76
N SER A 464 0.24 14.99 15.61
CA SER A 464 0.85 16.08 16.36
C SER A 464 1.63 15.63 17.59
N GLU A 465 1.54 14.36 17.97
CA GLU A 465 2.15 13.81 19.19
C GLU A 465 3.67 13.82 19.11
N ASN A 466 4.31 14.36 20.16
CA ASN A 466 5.75 14.27 20.33
C ASN A 466 6.12 12.88 20.90
N ALA A 467 6.54 11.99 20.04
CA ALA A 467 6.88 10.61 20.39
C ALA A 467 8.32 10.43 20.92
N GLY A 468 9.20 11.34 20.59
CA GLY A 468 10.63 11.27 20.93
C GLY A 468 11.53 11.17 19.71
N PHE A 469 11.64 10.01 19.07
CA PHE A 469 12.45 9.83 17.86
C PHE A 469 11.75 10.38 16.61
N GLY A 470 10.45 10.12 16.47
CA GLY A 470 9.67 10.60 15.34
C GLY A 470 9.39 12.10 15.39
N THR A 471 9.22 12.72 14.23
CA THR A 471 8.85 14.14 14.10
C THR A 471 7.32 14.30 14.13
N PRO A 472 6.76 15.30 14.84
CA PRO A 472 5.35 15.69 14.70
C PRO A 472 4.96 15.93 13.23
N THR A 473 3.67 15.87 12.92
CA THR A 473 3.03 15.87 11.59
C THR A 473 2.99 14.51 10.89
N ARG A 474 3.73 13.53 11.41
CA ARG A 474 3.64 12.10 11.07
C ARG A 474 3.37 11.31 12.34
N THR A 475 2.57 10.26 12.24
CA THR A 475 2.49 9.28 13.34
C THR A 475 3.79 8.50 13.41
N SER A 476 4.51 8.57 14.53
CA SER A 476 5.83 7.93 14.65
C SER A 476 5.76 6.41 14.45
N ILE A 477 6.68 5.90 13.62
CA ILE A 477 6.87 4.46 13.39
C ILE A 477 7.97 3.84 14.27
N PHE A 478 8.64 4.65 15.10
CA PHE A 478 9.81 4.26 15.88
C PHE A 478 9.55 4.18 17.40
N ASP A 479 8.40 4.72 17.83
CA ASP A 479 8.10 4.94 19.23
C ASP A 479 6.84 4.17 19.66
N TYR A 480 6.67 4.00 20.98
CA TYR A 480 5.40 3.64 21.57
C TYR A 480 4.60 4.92 21.81
N ILE A 481 3.41 4.98 21.24
CA ILE A 481 2.59 6.21 21.21
C ILE A 481 1.11 5.83 21.11
N GLY A 482 0.23 6.64 21.69
CA GLY A 482 -1.20 6.62 21.42
C GLY A 482 -1.51 7.49 20.19
N VAL A 483 -2.64 7.22 19.56
CA VAL A 483 -3.14 7.94 18.36
C VAL A 483 -4.52 8.50 18.70
N PRO A 484 -4.63 9.76 19.19
CA PRO A 484 -5.80 10.24 19.93
C PRO A 484 -7.13 10.19 19.18
N ALA A 485 -7.19 10.61 17.91
CA ALA A 485 -8.42 10.56 17.14
C ALA A 485 -8.85 9.10 16.85
N HIS A 486 -7.91 8.24 16.56
CA HIS A 486 -8.15 6.81 16.40
C HIS A 486 -8.62 6.18 17.73
N GLN A 487 -8.01 6.54 18.86
CA GLN A 487 -8.42 6.08 20.19
C GLN A 487 -9.85 6.51 20.55
N ALA A 488 -10.27 7.69 20.10
CA ALA A 488 -11.66 8.13 20.27
C ALA A 488 -12.64 7.22 19.50
N TRP A 489 -12.32 6.81 18.28
CA TRP A 489 -13.11 5.83 17.54
C TRP A 489 -13.08 4.46 18.20
N MET A 490 -11.93 4.03 18.68
CA MET A 490 -11.73 2.73 19.32
C MET A 490 -12.54 2.58 20.61
N ASN A 491 -12.81 3.67 21.34
CA ASN A 491 -13.58 3.69 22.59
C ASN A 491 -13.23 2.51 23.52
N ASN A 492 -11.96 2.42 23.94
CA ASN A 492 -11.45 1.35 24.82
C ASN A 492 -11.72 -0.07 24.30
N GLY A 493 -11.64 -0.29 22.99
CA GLY A 493 -11.78 -1.60 22.34
C GLY A 493 -13.20 -1.99 21.95
N GLN A 494 -14.19 -1.07 22.08
CA GLN A 494 -15.56 -1.26 21.60
C GLN A 494 -15.67 -1.00 20.07
N PHE A 495 -14.82 -0.15 19.52
CA PHE A 495 -14.77 0.24 18.10
C PHE A 495 -16.13 0.76 17.56
N ASP A 496 -16.86 1.49 18.39
CA ASP A 496 -18.21 2.03 18.09
C ASP A 496 -18.21 3.53 17.82
N GLY A 497 -17.06 4.21 17.97
CA GLY A 497 -16.93 5.65 17.74
C GLY A 497 -17.65 6.53 18.77
N ALA A 498 -18.05 6.00 19.93
CA ALA A 498 -18.84 6.75 20.91
C ALA A 498 -18.09 7.96 21.52
N ASN A 499 -16.77 7.99 21.44
CA ASN A 499 -15.93 9.10 21.91
C ASN A 499 -15.52 10.07 20.80
N LEU A 500 -15.98 9.88 19.56
CA LEU A 500 -15.72 10.82 18.46
C LEU A 500 -16.43 12.15 18.70
N THR A 501 -15.78 13.25 18.34
CA THR A 501 -16.46 14.55 18.24
C THR A 501 -17.48 14.53 17.09
N PRO A 502 -18.47 15.45 17.06
CA PRO A 502 -19.42 15.54 15.95
C PRO A 502 -18.71 15.70 14.58
N GLU A 503 -17.60 16.46 14.53
CA GLU A 503 -16.80 16.67 13.32
C GLU A 503 -16.14 15.38 12.87
N GLN A 504 -15.52 14.62 13.79
CA GLN A 504 -14.88 13.34 13.51
C GLN A 504 -15.89 12.30 13.02
N ALA A 505 -17.06 12.21 13.68
CA ALA A 505 -18.12 11.31 13.27
C ALA A 505 -18.70 11.68 11.88
N SER A 506 -18.83 12.98 11.59
CA SER A 506 -19.22 13.47 10.26
C SER A 506 -18.18 13.14 9.20
N LEU A 507 -16.90 13.27 9.51
CA LEU A 507 -15.80 12.93 8.61
C LEU A 507 -15.81 11.43 8.30
N GLN A 508 -15.94 10.57 9.31
CA GLN A 508 -15.99 9.11 9.11
C GLN A 508 -17.17 8.70 8.23
N LYS A 509 -18.36 9.28 8.48
CA LYS A 509 -19.54 9.05 7.62
C LYS A 509 -19.26 9.45 6.18
N TYR A 510 -18.57 10.57 5.97
CA TYR A 510 -18.18 11.04 4.63
C TYR A 510 -17.20 10.08 3.94
N TYR A 511 -16.19 9.56 4.66
CA TYR A 511 -15.27 8.54 4.13
C TYR A 511 -16.02 7.27 3.72
N LYS A 512 -16.92 6.76 4.56
CA LYS A 512 -17.77 5.60 4.22
C LYS A 512 -18.58 5.84 2.93
N ALA A 513 -19.16 7.03 2.78
CA ALA A 513 -19.92 7.39 1.58
C ALA A 513 -19.04 7.44 0.32
N ILE A 514 -17.84 8.04 0.37
CA ILE A 514 -16.92 8.08 -0.78
C ILE A 514 -16.46 6.67 -1.14
N MET A 515 -16.05 5.88 -0.16
CA MET A 515 -15.54 4.55 -0.41
C MET A 515 -16.59 3.60 -0.98
N ALA A 516 -17.87 3.79 -0.65
CA ALA A 516 -18.97 3.06 -1.28
C ALA A 516 -19.07 3.34 -2.81
N LEU A 517 -18.65 4.52 -3.27
CA LEU A 517 -18.64 4.88 -4.69
C LEU A 517 -17.58 4.11 -5.50
N ASN A 518 -16.58 3.50 -4.85
CA ASN A 518 -15.57 2.68 -5.52
C ASN A 518 -16.16 1.48 -6.29
N ASN A 519 -17.35 1.03 -5.89
CA ASN A 519 -18.01 -0.14 -6.50
C ASN A 519 -18.92 0.22 -7.67
N LEU A 520 -19.05 1.52 -8.01
CA LEU A 520 -19.88 1.94 -9.15
C LEU A 520 -19.22 1.51 -10.47
N PRO A 521 -19.95 0.86 -11.39
CA PRO A 521 -19.40 0.37 -12.66
C PRO A 521 -18.64 1.44 -13.44
N ALA A 522 -19.13 2.69 -13.48
CA ALA A 522 -18.44 3.79 -14.13
C ALA A 522 -17.10 4.16 -13.44
N VAL A 523 -16.95 3.90 -12.13
CA VAL A 523 -15.69 4.14 -11.40
C VAL A 523 -14.71 2.98 -11.65
N VAL A 524 -15.20 1.75 -11.60
CA VAL A 524 -14.37 0.54 -11.73
C VAL A 524 -13.85 0.34 -13.15
N GLY A 525 -14.71 0.48 -14.15
CA GLY A 525 -14.41 0.14 -15.54
C GLY A 525 -14.61 1.27 -16.55
N GLY A 526 -15.09 2.45 -16.10
CA GLY A 526 -15.41 3.54 -17.02
C GLY A 526 -14.21 4.37 -17.45
N ASP A 527 -14.36 5.09 -18.55
CA ASP A 527 -13.37 6.04 -19.03
C ASP A 527 -13.46 7.38 -18.29
N MET A 528 -12.30 8.00 -18.04
CA MET A 528 -12.19 9.32 -17.42
C MET A 528 -12.01 10.39 -18.50
N HIS A 529 -12.79 11.47 -18.39
CA HIS A 529 -12.61 12.66 -19.23
C HIS A 529 -12.64 13.91 -18.37
N ALA A 530 -11.60 14.75 -18.51
CA ALA A 530 -11.60 16.08 -17.89
C ALA A 530 -12.72 16.93 -18.47
N LEU A 531 -13.39 17.70 -17.61
CA LEU A 531 -14.45 18.62 -18.00
C LEU A 531 -13.95 20.06 -18.02
N ASN A 532 -14.49 20.87 -18.93
CA ASN A 532 -14.15 22.28 -18.99
C ASN A 532 -14.91 23.05 -17.90
N VAL A 533 -14.16 23.63 -16.98
CA VAL A 533 -14.65 24.45 -15.87
C VAL A 533 -14.51 25.94 -16.22
N GLN A 534 -15.62 26.68 -16.19
CA GLN A 534 -15.60 28.14 -16.30
C GLN A 534 -15.93 28.74 -14.93
N GLY A 535 -15.20 29.79 -14.55
CA GLY A 535 -15.44 30.54 -13.32
C GLY A 535 -14.45 30.29 -12.18
N SER A 536 -13.62 29.23 -12.24
CA SER A 536 -12.60 28.96 -11.23
C SER A 536 -11.46 28.07 -11.75
N ASP A 537 -10.23 28.37 -11.35
CA ASP A 537 -9.05 27.54 -11.55
C ASP A 537 -8.75 26.64 -10.32
N ARG A 538 -9.60 26.76 -9.27
CA ARG A 538 -9.51 25.97 -8.04
C ARG A 538 -10.46 24.77 -8.01
N VAL A 539 -11.16 24.50 -9.11
CA VAL A 539 -12.10 23.37 -9.20
C VAL A 539 -11.56 22.32 -10.17
N VAL A 540 -11.45 21.09 -9.69
CA VAL A 540 -11.29 19.90 -10.53
C VAL A 540 -12.66 19.41 -10.96
N ALA A 541 -12.85 19.15 -12.25
CA ALA A 541 -14.06 18.50 -12.75
C ALA A 541 -13.73 17.44 -13.81
N PHE A 542 -14.32 16.26 -13.66
CA PHE A 542 -14.16 15.16 -14.63
C PHE A 542 -15.42 14.30 -14.67
N SER A 543 -15.58 13.54 -15.75
CA SER A 543 -16.59 12.50 -15.87
C SER A 543 -15.97 11.11 -15.81
N ARG A 544 -16.72 10.15 -15.26
CA ARG A 544 -16.50 8.71 -15.42
C ARG A 544 -17.71 8.13 -16.11
N SER A 545 -17.51 7.34 -17.17
CA SER A 545 -18.65 6.79 -17.91
C SER A 545 -18.41 5.35 -18.35
N LEU A 546 -19.43 4.50 -18.13
CA LEU A 546 -19.49 3.13 -18.63
C LEU A 546 -20.92 2.84 -19.14
N GLY A 547 -21.04 2.58 -20.44
CA GLY A 547 -22.36 2.45 -21.06
C GLY A 547 -23.19 3.71 -20.85
N ARG A 548 -24.37 3.58 -20.21
CA ARG A 548 -25.28 4.71 -19.92
C ARG A 548 -25.07 5.32 -18.53
N GLN A 549 -24.23 4.71 -17.67
CA GLN A 549 -23.93 5.30 -16.39
C GLN A 549 -22.89 6.39 -16.54
N VAL A 550 -23.20 7.59 -16.06
CA VAL A 550 -22.30 8.74 -16.02
C VAL A 550 -22.22 9.24 -14.59
N ILE A 551 -21.00 9.51 -14.15
CA ILE A 551 -20.70 10.18 -12.88
C ILE A 551 -19.87 11.40 -13.21
N LEU A 552 -20.30 12.56 -12.74
CA LEU A 552 -19.58 13.82 -12.82
C LEU A 552 -19.03 14.14 -11.45
N VAL A 553 -17.74 14.28 -11.33
CA VAL A 553 -17.05 14.62 -10.09
C VAL A 553 -16.58 16.06 -10.17
N LEU A 554 -16.96 16.87 -9.19
CA LEU A 554 -16.60 18.27 -9.08
C LEU A 554 -16.05 18.52 -7.67
N SER A 555 -14.80 19.00 -7.57
CA SER A 555 -14.15 19.21 -6.27
C SER A 555 -13.56 20.62 -6.21
N ASN A 556 -14.02 21.40 -5.22
CA ASN A 556 -13.55 22.75 -4.95
C ASN A 556 -12.42 22.75 -3.92
N PHE A 557 -11.22 23.13 -4.34
CA PHE A 557 -10.01 23.25 -3.51
C PHE A 557 -9.80 24.66 -2.95
N SER A 558 -10.77 25.55 -3.12
CA SER A 558 -10.74 26.91 -2.57
C SER A 558 -11.38 26.95 -1.17
N GLU A 559 -10.82 27.77 -0.29
CA GLU A 559 -11.43 28.13 0.99
C GLU A 559 -12.64 29.07 0.82
N GLN A 560 -13.03 29.33 -0.42
CA GLN A 560 -14.20 30.13 -0.76
C GLN A 560 -15.17 29.33 -1.62
N GLN A 561 -16.45 29.69 -1.50
CA GLN A 561 -17.50 29.18 -2.38
C GLN A 561 -17.17 29.55 -3.85
N GLN A 562 -17.38 28.61 -4.77
CA GLN A 562 -17.14 28.78 -6.19
C GLN A 562 -18.42 28.52 -6.98
N THR A 563 -18.85 29.49 -7.77
CA THR A 563 -19.90 29.29 -8.76
C THR A 563 -19.26 29.02 -10.11
N ILE A 564 -19.51 27.85 -10.66
CA ILE A 564 -18.88 27.34 -11.88
C ILE A 564 -19.93 26.94 -12.91
N THR A 565 -19.56 27.06 -14.18
CA THR A 565 -20.31 26.48 -15.30
C THR A 565 -19.49 25.35 -15.92
N ILE A 566 -20.11 24.19 -16.05
CA ILE A 566 -19.53 22.99 -16.66
C ILE A 566 -20.12 22.81 -18.05
N ASN A 567 -19.25 22.76 -19.06
CA ASN A 567 -19.63 22.40 -20.41
C ASN A 567 -19.35 20.90 -20.65
N LEU A 568 -20.39 20.18 -21.01
CA LEU A 568 -20.31 18.73 -21.27
C LEU A 568 -19.91 18.48 -22.73
N ASN A 569 -19.04 17.51 -22.94
CA ASN A 569 -18.71 17.05 -24.28
C ASN A 569 -19.88 16.26 -24.90
N SER A 570 -19.85 16.03 -26.21
CA SER A 570 -20.93 15.36 -26.92
C SER A 570 -21.22 13.95 -26.43
N GLN A 571 -20.20 13.20 -26.04
CA GLN A 571 -20.33 11.84 -25.53
C GLN A 571 -21.03 11.83 -24.16
N THR A 572 -20.59 12.67 -23.24
CA THR A 572 -21.21 12.80 -21.91
C THR A 572 -22.65 13.28 -22.03
N THR A 573 -22.91 14.25 -22.92
CA THR A 573 -24.27 14.75 -23.21
C THR A 573 -25.18 13.64 -23.75
N ALA A 574 -24.70 12.80 -24.69
CA ALA A 574 -25.47 11.70 -25.25
C ALA A 574 -25.86 10.66 -24.19
N ASN A 575 -24.98 10.41 -23.23
CA ASN A 575 -25.22 9.42 -22.16
C ASN A 575 -26.14 9.96 -21.05
N ILE A 576 -26.07 11.26 -20.74
CA ILE A 576 -26.92 11.89 -19.72
C ILE A 576 -28.32 12.18 -20.27
N GLY A 577 -28.43 12.61 -21.51
CA GLY A 577 -29.65 13.13 -22.13
C GLY A 577 -29.85 14.63 -21.88
N ALA A 578 -30.49 15.28 -22.83
CA ALA A 578 -30.86 16.70 -22.72
C ALA A 578 -31.94 16.92 -21.67
N ASN A 579 -31.83 18.01 -20.88
CA ASN A 579 -32.78 18.37 -19.82
C ASN A 579 -32.92 17.33 -18.70
N SER A 580 -31.88 16.51 -18.49
CA SER A 580 -31.85 15.52 -17.41
C SER A 580 -31.52 16.17 -16.07
N ALA A 581 -32.16 15.71 -15.01
CA ALA A 581 -31.76 16.02 -13.64
C ALA A 581 -30.59 15.12 -13.23
N LEU A 582 -29.58 15.71 -12.63
CA LEU A 582 -28.46 15.00 -11.99
C LEU A 582 -28.65 15.04 -10.49
N HIS A 583 -28.36 13.94 -9.83
CA HIS A 583 -28.47 13.76 -8.38
C HIS A 583 -27.06 13.67 -7.77
N ASP A 584 -26.86 14.32 -6.63
CA ASP A 584 -25.60 14.26 -5.89
C ASP A 584 -25.56 13.02 -4.98
N LEU A 585 -24.63 12.12 -5.25
CA LEU A 585 -24.43 10.88 -4.48
C LEU A 585 -23.86 11.12 -3.07
N LEU A 586 -23.27 12.28 -2.82
CA LEU A 586 -22.76 12.68 -1.51
C LEU A 586 -23.80 13.47 -0.69
N GLU A 587 -24.96 13.80 -1.28
CA GLU A 587 -26.02 14.58 -0.66
C GLU A 587 -25.54 15.95 -0.13
N THR A 588 -24.46 16.50 -0.70
CA THR A 588 -23.88 17.80 -0.31
C THR A 588 -24.52 18.96 -1.04
N HIS A 589 -25.19 18.69 -2.16
CA HIS A 589 -25.84 19.67 -3.02
C HIS A 589 -27.22 19.19 -3.49
N SER A 590 -28.13 20.15 -3.74
CA SER A 590 -29.38 19.86 -4.44
C SER A 590 -29.09 19.41 -5.89
N GLY A 591 -29.98 18.60 -6.45
CA GLY A 591 -29.89 18.15 -7.81
C GLY A 591 -29.74 19.30 -8.83
N VAL A 592 -29.06 19.03 -9.92
CA VAL A 592 -28.73 19.99 -10.97
C VAL A 592 -29.45 19.62 -12.26
N LEU A 593 -30.01 20.61 -12.96
CA LEU A 593 -30.62 20.41 -14.27
C LEU A 593 -29.63 20.76 -15.37
N VAL A 594 -29.40 19.82 -16.29
CA VAL A 594 -28.58 20.04 -17.48
C VAL A 594 -29.43 20.79 -18.52
N SER A 595 -28.94 21.94 -18.99
CA SER A 595 -29.59 22.72 -20.06
C SER A 595 -28.79 22.61 -21.36
N ASN A 596 -29.50 22.61 -22.50
CA ASN A 596 -28.89 22.74 -23.81
C ASN A 596 -28.93 24.19 -24.27
N ASN A 597 -27.82 24.68 -24.81
CA ASN A 597 -27.71 25.96 -25.48
C ASN A 597 -27.04 25.78 -26.85
N ASP A 598 -26.84 26.86 -27.58
CA ASP A 598 -26.20 26.84 -28.92
C ASP A 598 -24.76 26.33 -28.92
N GLN A 599 -24.12 26.22 -27.74
CA GLN A 599 -22.75 25.72 -27.51
C GLN A 599 -22.71 24.26 -27.01
N GLY A 600 -23.86 23.62 -26.79
CA GLY A 600 -23.99 22.27 -26.25
C GLY A 600 -24.66 22.18 -24.90
N ALA A 601 -24.56 21.03 -24.25
CA ALA A 601 -25.12 20.82 -22.92
C ALA A 601 -24.21 21.41 -21.83
N SER A 602 -24.81 22.12 -20.87
CA SER A 602 -24.09 22.72 -19.76
C SER A 602 -24.96 22.81 -18.51
N PHE A 603 -24.35 23.03 -17.36
CA PHE A 603 -25.04 23.37 -16.12
C PHE A 603 -24.17 24.29 -15.27
N THR A 604 -24.82 25.04 -14.38
CA THR A 604 -24.15 25.89 -13.39
C THR A 604 -24.41 25.32 -12.00
N LEU A 605 -23.36 25.26 -11.19
CA LEU A 605 -23.42 24.78 -9.80
C LEU A 605 -22.56 25.68 -8.91
N THR A 606 -23.03 25.91 -7.70
CA THR A 606 -22.26 26.57 -6.65
C THR A 606 -21.76 25.53 -5.67
N LEU A 607 -20.43 25.34 -5.60
CA LEU A 607 -19.76 24.47 -4.64
C LEU A 607 -19.34 25.26 -3.41
N ASN A 608 -19.64 24.73 -2.23
CA ASN A 608 -19.15 25.31 -0.99
C ASN A 608 -17.61 25.26 -0.93
N ALA A 609 -17.01 26.02 -0.01
CA ALA A 609 -15.59 25.96 0.26
C ALA A 609 -15.15 24.52 0.60
N LEU A 610 -14.02 24.07 0.03
CA LEU A 610 -13.39 22.77 0.32
C LEU A 610 -14.41 21.61 0.32
N SER A 611 -15.25 21.55 -0.71
CA SER A 611 -16.31 20.55 -0.86
C SER A 611 -16.32 19.91 -2.24
N SER A 612 -17.05 18.82 -2.37
CA SER A 612 -17.25 18.14 -3.65
C SER A 612 -18.71 17.79 -3.87
N ALA A 613 -19.09 17.70 -5.16
CA ALA A 613 -20.32 17.07 -5.62
C ALA A 613 -19.98 15.90 -6.53
N VAL A 614 -20.69 14.79 -6.37
CA VAL A 614 -20.60 13.61 -7.22
C VAL A 614 -21.97 13.36 -7.86
N LEU A 615 -22.16 13.86 -9.07
CA LEU A 615 -23.45 13.90 -9.73
C LEU A 615 -23.64 12.69 -10.65
N THR A 616 -24.82 12.09 -10.66
CA THR A 616 -25.17 10.98 -11.56
C THR A 616 -26.54 11.19 -12.22
N ASN A 617 -26.68 10.62 -13.42
CA ASN A 617 -27.95 10.58 -14.16
C ASN A 617 -28.85 9.39 -13.77
N LYS A 618 -28.37 8.48 -12.92
CA LYS A 618 -29.15 7.33 -12.43
C LYS A 618 -29.26 7.41 -10.91
N VAL A 619 -30.47 7.38 -10.40
CA VAL A 619 -30.74 7.08 -8.98
C VAL A 619 -30.64 5.55 -8.84
N ASN A 620 -29.91 5.06 -7.83
CA ASN A 620 -29.85 3.63 -7.49
C ASN A 620 -31.24 3.15 -7.02
N ASN A 621 -32.12 2.84 -7.94
CA ASN A 621 -33.45 2.26 -7.68
C ASN A 621 -33.75 1.08 -8.60
N GLU A 622 -32.75 0.26 -8.94
CA GLU A 622 -32.98 -1.10 -9.45
C GLU A 622 -31.87 -1.99 -8.87
N GLN A 623 -32.16 -2.62 -7.72
CA GLN A 623 -31.54 -3.87 -7.28
C GLN A 623 -32.13 -5.02 -8.07
#